data_58d45230c10da0f33871857594adf832
#
_entry.id   58d45230c10da0f33871857594adf832
#
_cell.length_a   1.000
_cell.length_b   1.000
_cell.length_c   1.000
_cell.angle_alpha   90.00
_cell.angle_beta   90.00
_cell.angle_gamma   90.00
#
_symmetry.space_group_name_H-M   'P 1'
#
loop_
_entity.id
_entity.type
_entity.pdbx_description
1 polymer ?
#
loop_
_entity_poly.entity_id
_entity_poly.type
_entity_poly.pdbx_seq_one_letter_code
_entity_poly.pdbx_strand_id
1 'polypeptide(L)'
;TIPRYTYSLNLDFGWKGLRLSMLFQGVGKTDGYLNTYYVMPSNQGGTFRKEHIDFACAANPGGVTPRLTSANKNNWYDSSFWMKSAAYLRLKNIQLGYDLPKSWMRKIGLKSAYVYVNAQNLFTATNFWDGYDPEVGVDGIYWGGYPRLRKYAIGLDLKF
;
A
#
# COMPACT_ATOMS: atom_id res chain seq x y z
N THR A 1 -12.66 10.23 -5.62
CA THR A 1 -13.75 10.25 -4.61
C THR A 1 -13.16 10.53 -3.22
N ILE A 2 -13.81 11.44 -2.49
CA ILE A 2 -13.36 11.85 -1.15
C ILE A 2 -13.69 10.73 -0.17
N PRO A 3 -12.74 10.27 0.67
CA PRO A 3 -13.01 9.30 1.71
C PRO A 3 -14.08 9.83 2.69
N ARG A 4 -15.03 8.98 3.07
CA ARG A 4 -16.05 9.37 4.06
C ARG A 4 -15.49 9.42 5.47
N TYR A 5 -14.52 8.57 5.78
CA TYR A 5 -13.84 8.57 7.07
C TYR A 5 -12.41 8.04 6.95
N THR A 6 -11.55 8.55 7.80
CA THR A 6 -10.20 8.07 8.02
C THR A 6 -10.07 7.63 9.47
N TYR A 7 -9.24 6.64 9.74
CA TYR A 7 -9.00 6.14 11.08
C TYR A 7 -7.51 5.80 11.27
N SER A 8 -7.06 5.95 12.50
CA SER A 8 -5.73 5.53 12.91
C SER A 8 -5.78 4.92 14.31
N LEU A 9 -4.90 3.95 14.53
CA LEU A 9 -4.72 3.29 15.82
C LEU A 9 -3.23 3.20 16.11
N ASN A 10 -2.81 3.79 17.22
CA ASN A 10 -1.47 3.65 17.75
C ASN A 10 -1.47 2.71 18.93
N LEU A 11 -0.60 1.71 18.92
CA LEU A 11 -0.44 0.71 19.98
C LEU A 11 1.01 0.73 20.44
N ASP A 12 1.21 0.98 21.72
CA ASP A 12 2.51 0.98 22.37
C ASP A 12 2.52 -0.02 23.53
N PHE A 13 3.49 -0.93 23.50
CA PHE A 13 3.69 -1.95 24.53
C PHE A 13 5.11 -1.86 25.07
N GLY A 14 5.23 -1.90 26.38
CA GLY A 14 6.52 -1.94 27.07
C GLY A 14 6.58 -3.09 28.08
N TRP A 15 7.63 -3.89 28.01
CA TRP A 15 7.84 -4.98 28.96
C TRP A 15 9.33 -5.29 29.17
N LYS A 16 9.83 -5.12 30.41
CA LYS A 16 11.21 -5.44 30.81
C LYS A 16 12.31 -4.93 29.85
N GLY A 17 12.15 -3.68 29.39
CA GLY A 17 13.10 -3.05 28.44
C GLY A 17 12.75 -3.27 26.97
N LEU A 18 11.87 -4.20 26.64
CA LEU A 18 11.33 -4.34 25.29
C LEU A 18 10.27 -3.27 25.05
N ARG A 19 10.32 -2.61 23.88
CA ARG A 19 9.30 -1.63 23.44
C ARG A 19 8.83 -2.00 22.05
N LEU A 20 7.53 -2.12 21.88
CA LEU A 20 6.87 -2.33 20.60
C LEU A 20 5.92 -1.16 20.37
N SER A 21 6.08 -0.47 19.25
CA SER A 21 5.16 0.57 18.78
C SER A 21 4.63 0.21 17.41
N MET A 22 3.32 0.33 17.21
CA MET A 22 2.66 0.04 15.94
C MET A 22 1.67 1.15 15.62
N LEU A 23 1.74 1.67 14.39
CA LEU A 23 0.79 2.64 13.85
C LEU A 23 0.02 2.02 12.69
N PHE A 24 -1.26 1.83 12.89
CA PHE A 24 -2.21 1.49 11.83
C PHE A 24 -2.91 2.74 11.33
N GLN A 25 -3.11 2.81 10.03
CA GLN A 25 -3.89 3.86 9.39
C GLN A 25 -4.76 3.25 8.30
N GLY A 26 -5.97 3.75 8.20
CA GLY A 26 -6.89 3.29 7.17
C GLY A 26 -7.87 4.35 6.72
N VAL A 27 -8.50 4.04 5.62
CA VAL A 27 -9.52 4.85 4.97
C VAL A 27 -10.71 3.95 4.65
N GLY A 28 -11.90 4.44 4.92
CA GLY A 28 -13.12 3.70 4.64
C GLY A 28 -14.10 4.46 3.75
N LYS A 29 -14.92 3.70 3.05
CA LYS A 29 -15.93 4.20 2.11
C LYS A 29 -15.35 5.21 1.13
N THR A 30 -14.35 4.79 0.39
CA THR A 30 -13.81 5.50 -0.75
C THR A 30 -13.75 4.55 -1.94
N ASP A 31 -14.04 5.05 -3.12
CA ASP A 31 -13.96 4.30 -4.36
C ASP A 31 -12.85 4.90 -5.21
N GLY A 32 -12.09 4.04 -5.85
CA GLY A 32 -11.09 4.40 -6.82
C GLY A 32 -11.57 4.03 -8.22
N TYR A 33 -11.36 4.94 -9.16
CA TYR A 33 -11.65 4.74 -10.56
C TYR A 33 -10.36 4.45 -11.31
N LEU A 34 -10.34 3.36 -12.07
CA LEU A 34 -9.21 3.01 -12.89
C LEU A 34 -9.49 3.38 -14.34
N ASN A 35 -8.78 4.37 -14.85
CA ASN A 35 -8.87 4.75 -16.25
C ASN A 35 -7.50 4.66 -16.95
N THR A 36 -7.38 5.07 -18.19
CA THR A 36 -6.17 5.11 -18.99
C THR A 36 -5.70 3.77 -19.56
N TYR A 37 -4.39 3.54 -19.58
CA TYR A 37 -3.76 2.37 -20.22
C TYR A 37 -4.16 1.02 -19.62
N TYR A 38 -4.69 0.99 -18.41
CA TYR A 38 -5.25 -0.24 -17.85
C TYR A 38 -6.52 -0.66 -18.59
N VAL A 39 -7.36 0.32 -18.89
CA VAL A 39 -8.62 0.13 -19.63
C VAL A 39 -8.36 -0.07 -21.12
N MET A 40 -7.23 0.46 -21.62
CA MET A 40 -6.85 0.50 -23.03
C MET A 40 -5.44 -0.05 -23.25
N PRO A 41 -5.17 -1.34 -22.98
CA PRO A 41 -3.81 -1.86 -22.99
C PRO A 41 -3.13 -1.80 -24.36
N SER A 42 -3.88 -1.75 -25.45
CA SER A 42 -3.35 -1.66 -26.83
C SER A 42 -3.21 -0.23 -27.35
N ASN A 43 -3.56 0.79 -26.56
CA ASN A 43 -3.49 2.17 -26.99
C ASN A 43 -2.13 2.79 -26.64
N GLN A 44 -1.57 3.55 -27.57
CA GLN A 44 -0.31 4.32 -27.40
C GLN A 44 0.86 3.51 -26.81
N GLY A 45 1.00 2.25 -27.18
CA GLY A 45 2.08 1.40 -26.70
C GLY A 45 1.91 0.89 -25.28
N GLY A 46 0.69 0.94 -24.73
CA GLY A 46 0.36 0.36 -23.43
C GLY A 46 0.66 -1.15 -23.40
N THR A 47 1.17 -1.63 -22.26
CA THR A 47 1.48 -3.04 -22.05
C THR A 47 0.28 -3.81 -21.53
N PHE A 48 0.19 -5.09 -21.93
CA PHE A 48 -0.81 -6.00 -21.39
C PHE A 48 -0.43 -6.43 -19.98
N ARG A 49 -1.44 -6.58 -19.13
CA ARG A 49 -1.31 -7.08 -17.76
C ARG A 49 -1.84 -8.50 -17.67
N LYS A 50 -1.54 -9.18 -16.56
CA LYS A 50 -1.99 -10.55 -16.31
C LYS A 50 -3.52 -10.67 -16.36
N GLU A 51 -4.24 -9.67 -15.86
CA GLU A 51 -5.70 -9.63 -15.85
C GLU A 51 -6.31 -9.56 -17.25
N HIS A 52 -5.56 -9.05 -18.23
CA HIS A 52 -6.00 -8.98 -19.61
C HIS A 52 -5.97 -10.37 -20.31
N ILE A 53 -5.38 -11.40 -19.71
CA ILE A 53 -5.39 -12.76 -20.26
C ILE A 53 -6.80 -13.30 -20.31
N ASP A 54 -7.64 -12.96 -19.33
CA ASP A 54 -9.04 -13.35 -19.27
C ASP A 54 -9.97 -12.33 -19.95
N PHE A 55 -9.68 -11.99 -21.19
CA PHE A 55 -10.53 -11.10 -21.97
C PHE A 55 -11.65 -11.85 -22.71
N ALA A 56 -12.80 -11.20 -22.82
CA ALA A 56 -13.94 -11.75 -23.56
C ALA A 56 -13.65 -11.81 -25.07
N CYS A 57 -13.78 -12.98 -25.66
CA CYS A 57 -13.62 -13.22 -27.10
C CYS A 57 -14.45 -14.44 -27.54
N ALA A 58 -14.44 -14.74 -28.83
CA ALA A 58 -15.19 -15.92 -29.35
C ALA A 58 -14.72 -17.26 -28.71
N ALA A 59 -13.44 -17.37 -28.35
CA ALA A 59 -12.88 -18.53 -27.67
C ALA A 59 -13.09 -18.51 -26.14
N ASN A 60 -13.36 -17.34 -25.55
CA ASN A 60 -13.64 -17.14 -24.13
C ASN A 60 -14.81 -16.16 -23.94
N PRO A 61 -16.06 -16.58 -24.23
CA PRO A 61 -17.23 -15.70 -24.15
C PRO A 61 -17.58 -15.28 -22.71
N GLY A 62 -17.08 -16.00 -21.70
CA GLY A 62 -17.26 -15.71 -20.28
C GLY A 62 -16.13 -14.89 -19.65
N GLY A 63 -15.21 -14.36 -20.45
CA GLY A 63 -14.10 -13.55 -19.96
C GLY A 63 -14.56 -12.34 -19.14
N VAL A 64 -13.89 -12.11 -18.00
CA VAL A 64 -14.26 -11.02 -17.07
C VAL A 64 -13.78 -9.66 -17.59
N THR A 65 -12.63 -9.64 -18.27
CA THR A 65 -12.10 -8.41 -18.87
C THR A 65 -12.80 -8.11 -20.19
N PRO A 66 -13.20 -6.87 -20.48
CA PRO A 66 -13.80 -6.51 -21.73
C PRO A 66 -12.91 -6.85 -22.93
N ARG A 67 -13.55 -7.11 -24.07
CA ARG A 67 -12.85 -7.43 -25.32
C ARG A 67 -11.77 -6.41 -25.64
N LEU A 68 -10.56 -6.91 -25.90
CA LEU A 68 -9.46 -6.07 -26.33
C LEU A 68 -9.70 -5.59 -27.77
N THR A 69 -9.65 -4.29 -27.98
CA THR A 69 -9.86 -3.67 -29.29
C THR A 69 -9.15 -2.31 -29.35
N SER A 70 -8.56 -2.01 -30.48
CA SER A 70 -7.97 -0.70 -30.78
C SER A 70 -8.96 0.22 -31.50
N ALA A 71 -10.01 -0.33 -32.08
CA ALA A 71 -10.94 0.42 -32.95
C ALA A 71 -12.21 0.88 -32.22
N ASN A 72 -12.70 0.11 -31.25
CA ASN A 72 -13.95 0.41 -30.55
C ASN A 72 -13.66 1.05 -29.19
N LYS A 73 -14.13 2.27 -28.99
CA LYS A 73 -13.93 3.07 -27.78
C LYS A 73 -14.96 2.82 -26.68
N ASN A 74 -15.96 1.94 -26.87
CA ASN A 74 -17.03 1.72 -25.89
C ASN A 74 -16.50 1.29 -24.52
N ASN A 75 -15.43 0.50 -24.49
CA ASN A 75 -14.82 0.06 -23.22
C ASN A 75 -14.01 1.18 -22.53
N TRP A 76 -13.82 2.31 -23.19
CA TRP A 76 -13.02 3.44 -22.70
C TRP A 76 -13.87 4.50 -22.01
N TYR A 77 -15.19 4.40 -22.13
CA TYR A 77 -16.09 5.31 -21.44
C TYR A 77 -16.09 5.06 -19.94
N ASP A 78 -16.31 6.12 -19.20
CA ASP A 78 -16.47 6.06 -17.75
C ASP A 78 -17.59 5.11 -17.38
N SER A 79 -17.27 4.12 -16.55
CA SER A 79 -18.17 3.03 -16.19
C SER A 79 -17.91 2.58 -14.75
N SER A 80 -18.98 2.17 -14.08
CA SER A 80 -18.89 1.55 -12.75
C SER A 80 -18.09 0.25 -12.76
N PHE A 81 -17.91 -0.39 -13.91
CA PHE A 81 -17.06 -1.57 -14.07
C PHE A 81 -15.61 -1.29 -13.64
N TRP A 82 -15.11 -0.09 -13.90
CA TRP A 82 -13.74 0.34 -13.57
C TRP A 82 -13.62 0.97 -12.18
N MET A 83 -14.70 0.98 -11.41
CA MET A 83 -14.71 1.44 -10.02
C MET A 83 -14.52 0.26 -9.07
N LYS A 84 -13.59 0.39 -8.13
CA LYS A 84 -13.44 -0.54 -7.00
C LYS A 84 -13.29 0.23 -5.70
N SER A 85 -13.64 -0.44 -4.61
CA SER A 85 -13.38 0.11 -3.29
C SER A 85 -11.88 0.32 -3.08
N ALA A 86 -11.48 1.55 -2.82
CA ALA A 86 -10.12 1.94 -2.44
C ALA A 86 -9.98 2.06 -0.92
N ALA A 87 -10.91 1.48 -0.16
CA ALA A 87 -10.77 1.34 1.28
C ALA A 87 -9.58 0.44 1.61
N TYR A 88 -8.82 0.81 2.63
CA TYR A 88 -7.66 0.05 3.06
C TYR A 88 -7.38 0.19 4.56
N LEU A 89 -6.65 -0.78 5.09
CA LEU A 89 -5.97 -0.73 6.38
C LEU A 89 -4.48 -1.02 6.15
N ARG A 90 -3.62 -0.15 6.64
CA ARG A 90 -2.16 -0.26 6.49
C ARG A 90 -1.45 -0.20 7.83
N LEU A 91 -0.50 -1.10 8.03
CA LEU A 91 0.51 -0.97 9.08
C LEU A 91 1.57 0.00 8.58
N LYS A 92 1.40 1.28 8.95
CA LYS A 92 2.25 2.40 8.51
C LYS A 92 3.63 2.34 9.11
N ASN A 93 3.69 1.99 10.39
CA ASN A 93 4.94 1.91 11.12
C ASN A 93 4.87 0.80 12.16
N ILE A 94 5.93 0.03 12.28
CA ILE A 94 6.17 -0.88 13.40
C ILE A 94 7.62 -0.71 13.84
N GLN A 95 7.82 -0.53 15.13
CA GLN A 95 9.13 -0.43 15.73
C GLN A 95 9.22 -1.36 16.92
N LEU A 96 10.20 -2.24 16.89
CA LEU A 96 10.56 -3.11 18.00
C LEU A 96 11.96 -2.72 18.47
N GLY A 97 12.09 -2.39 19.73
CA GLY A 97 13.37 -2.02 20.29
C GLY A 97 13.58 -2.52 21.71
N TYR A 98 14.82 -2.46 22.14
CA TYR A 98 15.21 -2.94 23.45
C TYR A 98 16.16 -1.95 24.14
N ASP A 99 15.81 -1.57 25.37
CA ASP A 99 16.69 -0.80 26.25
C ASP A 99 17.75 -1.72 26.86
N LEU A 100 19.01 -1.51 26.55
CA LEU A 100 20.08 -2.32 27.08
C LEU A 100 20.22 -2.16 28.61
N PRO A 101 20.57 -3.23 29.34
CA PRO A 101 20.68 -3.19 30.80
C PRO A 101 21.67 -2.10 31.27
N LYS A 102 21.26 -1.30 32.24
CA LYS A 102 22.10 -0.22 32.80
C LYS A 102 23.44 -0.70 33.35
N SER A 103 23.51 -1.96 33.82
CA SER A 103 24.74 -2.55 34.32
C SER A 103 25.81 -2.73 33.23
N TRP A 104 25.39 -3.00 31.99
CA TRP A 104 26.32 -3.10 30.85
C TRP A 104 26.77 -1.72 30.42
N MET A 105 25.85 -0.76 30.38
CA MET A 105 26.12 0.61 29.93
C MET A 105 27.13 1.32 30.82
N ARG A 106 27.03 1.17 32.14
CA ARG A 106 28.02 1.76 33.09
C ARG A 106 29.42 1.27 32.85
N LYS A 107 29.62 0.01 32.42
CA LYS A 107 30.96 -0.54 32.17
C LYS A 107 31.66 0.13 30.99
N ILE A 108 30.93 0.69 30.06
CA ILE A 108 31.43 1.36 28.86
C ILE A 108 31.24 2.88 28.88
N GLY A 109 30.86 3.45 30.05
CA GLY A 109 30.75 4.90 30.23
C GLY A 109 29.51 5.52 29.64
N LEU A 110 28.49 4.73 29.28
CA LEU A 110 27.22 5.21 28.74
C LEU A 110 26.14 5.28 29.82
N LYS A 111 25.25 6.26 29.73
CA LYS A 111 24.05 6.34 30.58
C LYS A 111 22.97 5.38 30.14
N SER A 112 22.74 5.28 28.86
CA SER A 112 21.78 4.32 28.28
C SER A 112 22.06 4.06 26.81
N ALA A 113 21.61 2.90 26.33
CA ALA A 113 21.58 2.58 24.92
C ALA A 113 20.26 1.86 24.58
N TYR A 114 19.67 2.23 23.47
CA TYR A 114 18.46 1.66 22.92
C TYR A 114 18.70 1.21 21.49
N VAL A 115 18.46 -0.07 21.21
CA VAL A 115 18.60 -0.65 19.87
C VAL A 115 17.21 -0.94 19.35
N TYR A 116 16.93 -0.62 18.09
CA TYR A 116 15.62 -0.87 17.51
C TYR A 116 15.68 -1.25 16.03
N VAL A 117 14.68 -1.98 15.61
CA VAL A 117 14.35 -2.23 14.21
C VAL A 117 13.02 -1.54 13.90
N ASN A 118 12.94 -0.94 12.74
CA ASN A 118 11.75 -0.24 12.27
C ASN A 118 11.38 -0.73 10.87
N ALA A 119 10.09 -0.91 10.63
CA ALA A 119 9.55 -1.18 9.31
C ALA A 119 8.38 -0.25 9.00
N GLN A 120 8.36 0.29 7.78
CA GLN A 120 7.29 1.17 7.30
C GLN A 120 6.54 0.53 6.14
N ASN A 121 5.23 0.75 6.10
CA ASN A 121 4.32 0.24 5.07
C ASN A 121 4.40 -1.28 4.90
N LEU A 122 4.59 -2.00 6.01
CA LEU A 122 4.88 -3.44 6.00
C LEU A 122 3.74 -4.25 5.40
N PHE A 123 2.51 -3.85 5.69
CA PHE A 123 1.32 -4.59 5.32
C PHE A 123 0.19 -3.62 4.91
N THR A 124 -0.55 -3.97 3.86
CA THR A 124 -1.76 -3.25 3.43
C THR A 124 -2.84 -4.26 3.07
N ALA A 125 -3.98 -4.19 3.75
CA ALA A 125 -5.19 -4.91 3.41
C ALA A 125 -6.10 -4.00 2.60
N THR A 126 -6.49 -4.42 1.40
CA THR A 126 -7.37 -3.68 0.50
C THR A 126 -8.00 -4.63 -0.52
N ASN A 127 -9.16 -4.25 -1.04
CA ASN A 127 -9.79 -4.89 -2.19
C ASN A 127 -9.61 -4.08 -3.47
N PHE A 128 -8.67 -3.14 -3.48
CA PHE A 128 -8.37 -2.35 -4.65
C PHE A 128 -7.69 -3.19 -5.75
N TRP A 129 -7.43 -2.61 -6.89
CA TRP A 129 -6.79 -3.27 -8.02
C TRP A 129 -5.38 -3.75 -7.68
N ASP A 130 -5.05 -4.98 -8.05
CA ASP A 130 -3.72 -5.55 -7.82
C ASP A 130 -2.63 -4.72 -8.50
N GLY A 131 -1.53 -4.48 -7.78
CA GLY A 131 -0.42 -3.67 -8.25
C GLY A 131 -0.63 -2.15 -8.15
N TYR A 132 -1.80 -1.69 -7.68
CA TYR A 132 -2.05 -0.27 -7.39
C TYR A 132 -2.14 -0.02 -5.90
N ASP A 133 -1.62 1.13 -5.48
CA ASP A 133 -1.69 1.54 -4.08
C ASP A 133 -2.98 2.35 -3.85
N PRO A 134 -3.88 1.89 -2.97
CA PRO A 134 -5.15 2.60 -2.71
C PRO A 134 -4.96 3.99 -2.09
N GLU A 135 -3.78 4.30 -1.57
CA GLU A 135 -3.47 5.60 -0.98
C GLU A 135 -3.00 6.63 -2.02
N VAL A 136 -2.53 6.15 -3.17
CA VAL A 136 -2.23 7.04 -4.30
C VAL A 136 -3.56 7.44 -4.91
N GLY A 137 -3.92 8.71 -4.81
CA GLY A 137 -5.22 9.24 -5.26
C GLY A 137 -5.52 8.85 -6.70
N VAL A 138 -6.80 8.70 -6.98
CA VAL A 138 -7.33 8.27 -8.28
C VAL A 138 -6.82 9.15 -9.42
N ASP A 139 -6.61 10.43 -9.15
CA ASP A 139 -6.06 11.40 -10.10
C ASP A 139 -4.56 11.17 -10.38
N GLY A 140 -3.84 10.47 -9.49
CA GLY A 140 -2.42 10.14 -9.64
C GLY A 140 -2.15 8.88 -10.46
N ILE A 141 -3.14 8.05 -10.72
CA ILE A 141 -3.01 6.83 -11.56
C ILE A 141 -2.78 7.20 -13.03
N TYR A 142 -3.15 8.41 -13.41
CA TYR A 142 -3.02 8.91 -14.78
C TYR A 142 -1.60 8.81 -15.34
N TRP A 143 -0.57 8.90 -14.49
CA TRP A 143 0.83 8.91 -14.89
C TRP A 143 1.70 7.90 -14.12
N GLY A 144 1.12 6.81 -13.64
CA GLY A 144 1.88 5.75 -12.98
C GLY A 144 2.35 6.13 -11.58
N GLY A 145 1.40 6.49 -10.71
CA GLY A 145 1.69 6.72 -9.30
C GLY A 145 2.50 5.57 -8.70
N TYR A 146 3.68 5.87 -8.17
CA TYR A 146 4.56 4.86 -7.64
C TYR A 146 3.98 4.30 -6.32
N PRO A 147 3.88 2.96 -6.14
CA PRO A 147 3.37 2.39 -4.91
C PRO A 147 4.25 2.75 -3.73
N ARG A 148 3.66 2.89 -2.56
CA ARG A 148 4.40 3.15 -1.31
C ARG A 148 5.40 2.04 -1.03
N LEU A 149 6.68 2.40 -0.95
CA LEU A 149 7.74 1.44 -0.66
C LEU A 149 7.65 0.92 0.77
N ARG A 150 7.97 -0.35 0.95
CA ARG A 150 8.32 -0.90 2.25
C ARG A 150 9.74 -0.47 2.60
N LYS A 151 9.93 0.09 3.78
CA LYS A 151 11.24 0.52 4.26
C LYS A 151 11.57 -0.21 5.54
N TYR A 152 12.83 -0.63 5.67
CA TYR A 152 13.35 -1.28 6.87
C TYR A 152 14.55 -0.48 7.34
N ALA A 153 14.66 -0.27 8.64
CA ALA A 153 15.77 0.43 9.25
C ALA A 153 16.16 -0.24 10.57
N ILE A 154 17.43 -0.16 10.89
CA ILE A 154 17.97 -0.51 12.20
C ILE A 154 18.55 0.77 12.78
N GLY A 155 18.25 1.05 14.03
CA GLY A 155 18.74 2.24 14.72
C GLY A 155 19.32 1.92 16.08
N LEU A 156 20.23 2.80 16.50
CA LEU A 156 20.88 2.78 17.80
C LEU A 156 20.84 4.21 18.38
N ASP A 157 20.30 4.36 19.56
CA ASP A 157 20.28 5.61 20.33
C ASP A 157 21.19 5.44 21.54
N LEU A 158 22.22 6.27 21.65
CA LEU A 158 23.20 6.26 22.72
C LEU A 158 23.14 7.58 23.51
N LYS A 159 23.11 7.48 24.85
CA LYS A 159 23.20 8.62 25.77
C LYS A 159 24.47 8.52 26.60
N PHE A 160 25.26 9.57 26.56
CA PHE A 160 26.49 9.73 27.30
C PHE A 160 26.26 10.44 28.64
#